data_09155396b4f1c5e1626ac802bf11637e
#
_entry.id   09155396b4f1c5e1626ac802bf11637e
#
_cell.length_a   1.000
_cell.length_b   1.000
_cell.length_c   1.000
_cell.angle_alpha   90.00
_cell.angle_beta   90.00
_cell.angle_gamma   90.00
#
_symmetry.space_group_name_H-M   'P 1'
#
loop_
_entity.id
_entity.type
_entity.pdbx_description
1 polymer ?
#
loop_
_entity_poly.entity_id
_entity_poly.type
_entity_poly.pdbx_seq_one_letter_code
_entity_poly.pdbx_strand_id
1 'polypeptide(L)'
;TTHWHYFDQLQLHYPQIQLERQHFTTQAGNIYCAASVNAMAELIVHQIERIFGRVIARQAQRNFFHEIRNIAEPAGVSNQTRKHADEAVAQAQIWIQDNLSKPLSIADIATQFGMTQRTFHRRFKNAVGTRPSDYLTEVRMTFACDLLKNTDLSILEIGNYSGYPEASWFSSRFKQWSGNSPKAYRDTVRAKLFH
;
A
#
# COMPACT_ATOMS: atom_id res chain seq x y z
N THR A 1 2.36 15.87 -23.18
CA THR A 1 3.55 15.01 -23.29
C THR A 1 3.20 13.65 -23.90
N THR A 2 4.19 12.88 -24.27
CA THR A 2 4.09 11.49 -24.74
C THR A 2 5.37 10.73 -24.35
N HIS A 3 5.46 9.43 -24.66
CA HIS A 3 6.70 8.69 -24.46
C HIS A 3 7.82 9.27 -25.34
N TRP A 4 9.02 9.45 -24.80
CA TRP A 4 10.15 10.12 -25.42
C TRP A 4 10.49 9.59 -26.82
N HIS A 5 10.28 8.29 -27.06
CA HIS A 5 10.54 7.65 -28.36
C HIS A 5 9.65 8.21 -29.48
N TYR A 6 8.50 8.76 -29.17
CA TYR A 6 7.51 9.26 -30.14
C TYR A 6 7.52 10.78 -30.28
N PHE A 7 8.34 11.52 -29.53
CA PHE A 7 8.35 12.98 -29.57
C PHE A 7 8.51 13.55 -30.97
N ASP A 8 9.55 13.11 -31.69
CA ASP A 8 9.87 13.67 -32.99
C ASP A 8 8.85 13.27 -34.06
N GLN A 9 8.35 12.04 -33.98
CA GLN A 9 7.29 11.56 -34.86
C GLN A 9 5.98 12.31 -34.65
N LEU A 10 5.60 12.56 -33.40
CA LEU A 10 4.37 13.30 -33.07
C LEU A 10 4.50 14.75 -33.50
N GLN A 11 5.64 15.39 -33.27
CA GLN A 11 5.89 16.78 -33.68
C GLN A 11 5.89 16.94 -35.18
N LEU A 12 6.37 15.94 -35.93
CA LEU A 12 6.37 15.95 -37.38
C LEU A 12 4.95 15.86 -37.95
N HIS A 13 4.12 14.97 -37.40
CA HIS A 13 2.75 14.76 -37.89
C HIS A 13 1.77 15.86 -37.41
N TYR A 14 2.03 16.44 -36.25
CA TYR A 14 1.15 17.42 -35.60
C TYR A 14 1.95 18.63 -35.11
N PRO A 15 2.50 19.47 -36.02
CA PRO A 15 3.37 20.58 -35.66
C PRO A 15 2.68 21.65 -34.80
N GLN A 16 1.35 21.72 -34.82
CA GLN A 16 0.55 22.63 -34.02
C GLN A 16 0.42 22.20 -32.56
N ILE A 17 0.81 20.98 -32.19
CA ILE A 17 0.74 20.50 -30.80
C ILE A 17 1.94 21.05 -30.03
N GLN A 18 1.67 21.70 -28.91
CA GLN A 18 2.69 22.11 -27.97
C GLN A 18 3.13 20.94 -27.11
N LEU A 19 4.30 20.35 -27.42
CA LEU A 19 4.86 19.19 -26.71
C LEU A 19 5.76 19.64 -25.56
N GLU A 20 5.38 19.24 -24.36
CA GLU A 20 6.20 19.39 -23.15
C GLU A 20 7.13 18.19 -22.98
N ARG A 21 8.41 18.36 -23.34
CA ARG A 21 9.41 17.28 -23.34
C ARG A 21 10.03 17.00 -21.97
N GLN A 22 9.95 17.97 -21.05
CA GLN A 22 10.58 17.88 -19.71
C GLN A 22 9.66 17.31 -18.64
N HIS A 23 8.37 17.19 -18.91
CA HIS A 23 7.38 16.72 -17.94
C HIS A 23 6.88 15.32 -18.28
N PHE A 24 6.90 14.43 -17.29
CA PHE A 24 6.36 13.07 -17.43
C PHE A 24 4.83 13.04 -17.43
N THR A 25 4.19 14.04 -16.86
CA THR A 25 2.72 14.23 -16.88
C THR A 25 2.40 15.65 -17.30
N THR A 26 1.36 15.82 -18.13
CA THR A 26 0.84 17.14 -18.52
C THR A 26 -0.67 17.12 -18.49
N GLN A 27 -1.26 18.30 -18.25
CA GLN A 27 -2.72 18.49 -18.24
C GLN A 27 -3.08 19.70 -19.13
N ALA A 28 -4.10 19.51 -19.94
CA ALA A 28 -4.74 20.58 -20.71
C ALA A 28 -6.26 20.46 -20.59
N GLY A 29 -6.87 21.30 -19.78
CA GLY A 29 -8.30 21.17 -19.43
C GLY A 29 -8.59 19.84 -18.74
N ASN A 30 -9.44 19.02 -19.36
CA ASN A 30 -9.79 17.68 -18.87
C ASN A 30 -8.96 16.55 -19.50
N ILE A 31 -7.97 16.89 -20.31
CA ILE A 31 -7.09 15.91 -20.96
C ILE A 31 -5.81 15.81 -20.15
N TYR A 32 -5.46 14.58 -19.79
CA TYR A 32 -4.25 14.25 -19.08
C TYR A 32 -3.37 13.33 -19.95
N CYS A 33 -2.09 13.62 -20.01
CA CYS A 33 -1.12 12.82 -20.74
C CYS A 33 -0.01 12.35 -19.82
N ALA A 34 0.42 11.10 -20.00
CA ALA A 34 1.56 10.51 -19.28
C ALA A 34 2.59 9.99 -20.26
N ALA A 35 3.87 10.25 -20.00
CA ALA A 35 4.98 9.86 -20.85
C ALA A 35 5.52 8.45 -20.58
N SER A 36 5.08 7.81 -19.52
CA SER A 36 5.50 6.46 -19.11
C SER A 36 4.41 5.74 -18.34
N VAL A 37 4.56 4.43 -18.18
CA VAL A 37 3.64 3.60 -17.35
C VAL A 37 3.64 4.08 -15.90
N ASN A 38 4.80 4.43 -15.34
CA ASN A 38 4.89 4.96 -13.99
C ASN A 38 4.16 6.31 -13.84
N ALA A 39 4.37 7.22 -14.79
CA ALA A 39 3.68 8.50 -14.82
C ALA A 39 2.15 8.33 -14.97
N MET A 40 1.71 7.33 -15.74
CA MET A 40 0.29 6.99 -15.86
C MET A 40 -0.28 6.45 -14.54
N ALA A 41 0.48 5.61 -13.83
CA ALA A 41 0.09 5.10 -12.52
C ALA A 41 -0.08 6.23 -11.50
N GLU A 42 0.87 7.16 -11.43
CA GLU A 42 0.78 8.35 -10.57
C GLU A 42 -0.43 9.22 -10.93
N LEU A 43 -0.69 9.39 -12.22
CA LEU A 43 -1.84 10.13 -12.70
C LEU A 43 -3.17 9.49 -12.28
N ILE A 44 -3.28 8.16 -12.40
CA ILE A 44 -4.45 7.40 -11.95
C ILE A 44 -4.66 7.56 -10.44
N VAL A 45 -3.61 7.43 -9.64
CA VAL A 45 -3.66 7.64 -8.18
C VAL A 45 -4.12 9.07 -7.86
N HIS A 46 -3.62 10.08 -8.58
CA HIS A 46 -4.06 11.46 -8.43
C HIS A 46 -5.55 11.64 -8.74
N GLN A 47 -6.07 11.00 -9.79
CA GLN A 47 -7.51 11.05 -10.11
C GLN A 47 -8.35 10.33 -9.04
N ILE A 48 -7.90 9.20 -8.54
CA ILE A 48 -8.55 8.50 -7.41
C ILE A 48 -8.57 9.40 -6.17
N GLU A 49 -7.49 10.13 -5.88
CA GLU A 49 -7.45 11.08 -4.76
C GLU A 49 -8.50 12.19 -4.90
N ARG A 50 -8.65 12.75 -6.10
CA ARG A 50 -9.64 13.80 -6.38
C ARG A 50 -11.09 13.32 -6.24
N ILE A 51 -11.39 12.08 -6.63
CA ILE A 51 -12.75 11.56 -6.67
C ILE A 51 -13.13 10.88 -5.35
N PHE A 52 -12.24 10.10 -4.78
CA PHE A 52 -12.51 9.21 -3.65
C PHE A 52 -11.76 9.60 -2.37
N GLY A 53 -10.92 10.63 -2.43
CA GLY A 53 -10.14 11.13 -1.31
C GLY A 53 -8.84 10.34 -1.07
N ARG A 54 -7.99 10.93 -0.21
CA ARG A 54 -6.60 10.47 0.03
C ARG A 54 -6.48 9.04 0.53
N VAL A 55 -7.43 8.57 1.31
CA VAL A 55 -7.37 7.25 1.93
C VAL A 55 -7.44 6.15 0.87
N ILE A 56 -8.41 6.27 -0.04
CA ILE A 56 -8.62 5.31 -1.12
C ILE A 56 -7.48 5.39 -2.14
N ALA A 57 -7.02 6.61 -2.47
CA ALA A 57 -5.88 6.80 -3.36
C ALA A 57 -4.62 6.10 -2.86
N ARG A 58 -4.35 6.15 -1.56
CA ARG A 58 -3.19 5.46 -0.97
C ARG A 58 -3.32 3.95 -0.96
N GLN A 59 -4.53 3.44 -0.76
CA GLN A 59 -4.77 2.01 -0.87
C GLN A 59 -4.55 1.54 -2.31
N ALA A 60 -5.07 2.28 -3.29
CA ALA A 60 -4.85 2.04 -4.72
C ALA A 60 -3.36 2.12 -5.08
N GLN A 61 -2.65 3.14 -4.60
CA GLN A 61 -1.21 3.31 -4.81
C GLN A 61 -0.40 2.13 -4.28
N ARG A 62 -0.70 1.65 -3.07
CA ARG A 62 0.00 0.48 -2.51
C ARG A 62 -0.23 -0.78 -3.33
N ASN A 63 -1.48 -1.07 -3.66
CA ASN A 63 -1.81 -2.26 -4.44
C ASN A 63 -1.15 -2.21 -5.82
N PHE A 64 -1.24 -1.08 -6.50
CA PHE A 64 -0.69 -0.89 -7.84
C PHE A 64 0.83 -1.00 -7.88
N PHE A 65 1.53 -0.32 -6.97
CA PHE A 65 3.00 -0.37 -6.92
C PHE A 65 3.52 -1.69 -6.33
N HIS A 66 2.76 -2.36 -5.49
CA HIS A 66 3.12 -3.69 -4.99
C HIS A 66 3.08 -4.73 -6.11
N GLU A 67 2.08 -4.69 -6.97
CA GLU A 67 2.00 -5.58 -8.14
C GLU A 67 3.11 -5.31 -9.15
N ILE A 68 3.42 -4.05 -9.44
CA ILE A 68 4.53 -3.68 -10.34
C ILE A 68 5.89 -4.11 -9.78
N ARG A 69 6.13 -3.97 -8.48
CA ARG A 69 7.37 -4.47 -7.84
C ARG A 69 7.51 -5.98 -7.97
N ASN A 70 6.43 -6.72 -7.81
CA ASN A 70 6.44 -8.17 -7.98
C ASN A 70 6.75 -8.63 -9.41
N ILE A 71 6.45 -7.78 -10.40
CA ILE A 71 6.77 -8.04 -11.82
C ILE A 71 8.22 -7.65 -12.13
N ALA A 72 8.76 -6.62 -11.48
CA ALA A 72 10.06 -6.03 -11.79
C ALA A 72 11.25 -6.66 -11.03
N GLU A 73 11.01 -7.41 -9.94
CA GLU A 73 12.09 -8.07 -9.21
C GLU A 73 12.43 -9.44 -9.86
N PRO A 74 13.68 -9.64 -10.31
CA PRO A 74 14.12 -10.99 -10.65
C PRO A 74 14.00 -11.87 -9.40
N ALA A 75 13.58 -13.12 -9.59
CA ALA A 75 13.26 -14.12 -8.57
C ALA A 75 14.46 -14.38 -7.63
N GLY A 76 14.75 -13.48 -6.71
CA GLY A 76 15.90 -13.60 -5.81
C GLY A 76 15.88 -12.69 -4.59
N VAL A 77 15.12 -11.59 -4.59
CA VAL A 77 15.07 -10.68 -3.44
C VAL A 77 13.62 -10.32 -3.15
N SER A 78 12.87 -11.27 -2.62
CA SER A 78 11.48 -11.03 -2.25
C SER A 78 11.37 -10.57 -0.81
N ASN A 79 10.84 -9.38 -0.60
CA ASN A 79 10.07 -9.10 0.59
C ASN A 79 8.72 -9.84 0.48
N GLN A 80 8.70 -11.05 1.02
CA GLN A 80 7.64 -11.75 1.73
C GLN A 80 6.21 -11.84 1.15
N THR A 81 6.03 -12.03 -0.14
CA THR A 81 5.06 -13.04 -0.55
C THR A 81 5.86 -14.26 -1.05
N ARG A 82 6.43 -15.02 -0.11
CA ARG A 82 6.94 -16.35 -0.46
C ARG A 82 5.78 -17.06 -1.15
N LYS A 83 5.98 -17.44 -2.41
CA LYS A 83 5.17 -18.46 -3.07
C LYS A 83 5.33 -19.75 -2.25
N HIS A 84 4.60 -19.84 -1.15
CA HIS A 84 4.51 -21.09 -0.42
C HIS A 84 3.49 -21.97 -1.13
N ALA A 85 3.69 -23.28 -1.06
CA ALA A 85 2.84 -24.28 -1.70
C ALA A 85 1.37 -24.30 -1.19
N ASP A 86 1.02 -23.44 -0.22
CA ASP A 86 -0.31 -23.33 0.36
C ASP A 86 -1.06 -22.12 -0.22
N GLU A 87 -1.75 -22.34 -1.32
CA GLU A 87 -2.50 -21.31 -2.04
C GLU A 87 -3.58 -20.64 -1.16
N ALA A 88 -4.25 -21.40 -0.30
CA ALA A 88 -5.28 -20.83 0.58
C ALA A 88 -4.68 -19.87 1.62
N VAL A 89 -3.46 -20.14 2.09
CA VAL A 89 -2.75 -19.21 2.97
C VAL A 89 -2.28 -17.98 2.21
N ALA A 90 -1.83 -18.11 0.97
CA ALA A 90 -1.48 -16.97 0.13
C ALA A 90 -2.68 -16.04 -0.12
N GLN A 91 -3.83 -16.60 -0.45
CA GLN A 91 -5.07 -15.86 -0.61
C GLN A 91 -5.51 -15.20 0.71
N ALA A 92 -5.34 -15.88 1.85
CA ALA A 92 -5.63 -15.31 3.16
C ALA A 92 -4.73 -14.11 3.48
N GLN A 93 -3.46 -14.13 3.11
CA GLN A 93 -2.56 -12.99 3.28
C GLN A 93 -3.02 -11.78 2.48
N ILE A 94 -3.41 -11.96 1.21
CA ILE A 94 -3.96 -10.89 0.37
C ILE A 94 -5.25 -10.35 1.00
N TRP A 95 -6.16 -11.23 1.35
CA TRP A 95 -7.43 -10.84 1.95
C TRP A 95 -7.26 -10.07 3.28
N ILE A 96 -6.30 -10.46 4.13
CA ILE A 96 -5.93 -9.73 5.35
C ILE A 96 -5.49 -8.31 5.01
N GLN A 97 -4.63 -8.14 4.01
CA GLN A 97 -4.14 -6.83 3.58
C GLN A 97 -5.26 -5.93 3.06
N ASP A 98 -6.21 -6.49 2.33
CA ASP A 98 -7.36 -5.75 1.77
C ASP A 98 -8.40 -5.35 2.84
N ASN A 99 -8.41 -6.04 3.98
CA ASN A 99 -9.40 -5.84 5.04
C ASN A 99 -8.82 -5.32 6.36
N LEU A 100 -7.64 -4.72 6.35
CA LEU A 100 -6.90 -4.29 7.56
C LEU A 100 -7.69 -3.40 8.52
N SER A 101 -8.50 -2.49 7.98
CA SER A 101 -9.30 -1.54 8.76
C SER A 101 -10.48 -2.16 9.49
N LYS A 102 -10.86 -3.39 9.09
CA LYS A 102 -12.01 -4.08 9.72
C LYS A 102 -11.59 -4.74 11.04
N PRO A 103 -12.51 -4.89 11.99
CA PRO A 103 -12.27 -5.70 13.18
C PRO A 103 -12.18 -7.17 12.78
N LEU A 104 -10.98 -7.64 12.51
CA LEU A 104 -10.72 -9.02 12.09
C LEU A 104 -10.31 -9.87 13.30
N SER A 105 -10.98 -10.97 13.52
CA SER A 105 -10.50 -12.06 14.37
C SER A 105 -9.86 -13.17 13.52
N ILE A 106 -8.93 -13.91 14.09
CA ILE A 106 -8.30 -15.05 13.41
C ILE A 106 -9.33 -16.17 13.14
N ALA A 107 -10.38 -16.27 13.96
CA ALA A 107 -11.47 -17.21 13.74
C ALA A 107 -12.27 -16.85 12.49
N ASP A 108 -12.59 -15.55 12.30
CA ASP A 108 -13.33 -15.07 11.12
C ASP A 108 -12.52 -15.30 9.85
N ILE A 109 -11.22 -15.01 9.89
CA ILE A 109 -10.31 -15.27 8.76
C ILE A 109 -10.29 -16.76 8.43
N ALA A 110 -10.14 -17.63 9.42
CA ALA A 110 -10.13 -19.07 9.20
C ALA A 110 -11.44 -19.55 8.54
N THR A 111 -12.58 -19.07 9.04
CA THR A 111 -13.91 -19.38 8.50
C THR A 111 -14.08 -18.92 7.06
N GLN A 112 -13.59 -17.72 6.72
CA GLN A 112 -13.61 -17.16 5.37
C GLN A 112 -12.94 -18.10 4.34
N PHE A 113 -11.91 -18.85 4.77
CA PHE A 113 -11.18 -19.79 3.91
C PHE A 113 -11.57 -21.26 4.18
N GLY A 114 -12.74 -21.53 4.76
CA GLY A 114 -13.28 -22.86 4.99
C GLY A 114 -12.45 -23.72 5.96
N MET A 115 -11.74 -23.08 6.89
CA MET A 115 -10.87 -23.76 7.86
C MET A 115 -11.35 -23.55 9.30
N THR A 116 -11.04 -24.53 10.15
CA THR A 116 -11.07 -24.28 11.60
C THR A 116 -9.89 -23.39 11.99
N GLN A 117 -10.02 -22.62 13.07
CA GLN A 117 -8.94 -21.77 13.58
C GLN A 117 -7.64 -22.56 13.83
N ARG A 118 -7.73 -23.78 14.35
CA ARG A 118 -6.59 -24.66 14.59
C ARG A 118 -5.89 -25.07 13.28
N THR A 119 -6.67 -25.41 12.26
CA THR A 119 -6.13 -25.77 10.94
C THR A 119 -5.45 -24.58 10.29
N PHE A 120 -6.10 -23.41 10.33
CA PHE A 120 -5.56 -22.17 9.79
C PHE A 120 -4.24 -21.79 10.47
N HIS A 121 -4.18 -21.80 11.81
CA HIS A 121 -2.95 -21.53 12.57
C HIS A 121 -1.80 -22.43 12.15
N ARG A 122 -2.05 -23.73 12.05
CA ARG A 122 -1.00 -24.71 11.67
C ARG A 122 -0.50 -24.46 10.25
N ARG A 123 -1.43 -24.34 9.29
CA ARG A 123 -1.08 -24.14 7.87
C ARG A 123 -0.39 -22.81 7.67
N PHE A 124 -0.90 -21.75 8.25
CA PHE A 124 -0.33 -20.40 8.15
C PHE A 124 1.09 -20.36 8.74
N LYS A 125 1.29 -20.92 9.95
CA LYS A 125 2.62 -20.97 10.56
C LYS A 125 3.62 -21.78 9.74
N ASN A 126 3.19 -22.89 9.15
CA ASN A 126 4.05 -23.72 8.30
C ASN A 126 4.41 -22.99 6.98
N ALA A 127 3.48 -22.27 6.40
CA ALA A 127 3.66 -21.59 5.13
C ALA A 127 4.41 -20.26 5.27
N VAL A 128 4.07 -19.46 6.29
CA VAL A 128 4.58 -18.08 6.47
C VAL A 128 5.70 -17.99 7.51
N GLY A 129 5.82 -19.00 8.39
CA GLY A 129 6.81 -19.02 9.46
C GLY A 129 6.40 -18.30 10.74
N THR A 130 5.31 -17.52 10.73
CA THR A 130 4.80 -16.74 11.86
C THR A 130 3.36 -17.12 12.18
N ARG A 131 2.86 -16.75 13.37
CA ARG A 131 1.45 -16.95 13.69
C ARG A 131 0.57 -15.98 12.92
N PRO A 132 -0.66 -16.35 12.54
CA PRO A 132 -1.59 -15.43 11.86
C PRO A 132 -1.85 -14.12 12.63
N SER A 133 -1.91 -14.16 13.96
CA SER A 133 -2.08 -13.00 14.83
C SER A 133 -0.90 -12.04 14.77
N ASP A 134 0.31 -12.59 14.73
CA ASP A 134 1.55 -11.81 14.67
C ASP A 134 1.68 -11.17 13.30
N TYR A 135 1.37 -11.92 12.25
CA TYR A 135 1.29 -11.41 10.88
C TYR A 135 0.28 -10.27 10.73
N LEU A 136 -0.95 -10.45 11.23
CA LEU A 136 -1.98 -9.40 11.19
C LEU A 136 -1.51 -8.13 11.93
N THR A 137 -0.85 -8.30 13.09
CA THR A 137 -0.29 -7.18 13.84
C THR A 137 0.79 -6.49 13.04
N GLU A 138 1.73 -7.23 12.47
CA GLU A 138 2.83 -6.71 11.66
C GLU A 138 2.31 -5.87 10.48
N VAL A 139 1.37 -6.40 9.71
CA VAL A 139 0.81 -5.71 8.54
C VAL A 139 0.06 -4.43 8.97
N ARG A 140 -0.70 -4.48 10.05
CA ARG A 140 -1.40 -3.31 10.60
C ARG A 140 -0.44 -2.22 11.09
N MET A 141 0.64 -2.61 11.78
CA MET A 141 1.63 -1.65 12.29
C MET A 141 2.46 -1.05 11.17
N THR A 142 2.86 -1.84 10.19
CA THR A 142 3.53 -1.33 8.98
C THR A 142 2.65 -0.31 8.25
N PHE A 143 1.37 -0.61 8.09
CA PHE A 143 0.41 0.33 7.52
C PHE A 143 0.28 1.62 8.34
N ALA A 144 0.20 1.50 9.67
CA ALA A 144 0.17 2.66 10.56
C ALA A 144 1.43 3.53 10.42
N CYS A 145 2.62 2.92 10.27
CA CYS A 145 3.86 3.64 10.01
C CYS A 145 3.78 4.47 8.73
N ASP A 146 3.24 3.89 7.65
CA ASP A 146 3.06 4.60 6.38
C ASP A 146 2.10 5.80 6.53
N LEU A 147 1.00 5.63 7.26
CA LEU A 147 0.09 6.73 7.57
C LEU A 147 0.74 7.82 8.43
N LEU A 148 1.49 7.44 9.46
CA LEU A 148 2.22 8.37 10.33
C LEU A 148 3.24 9.19 9.54
N LYS A 149 3.94 8.56 8.61
CA LYS A 149 4.98 9.19 7.78
C LYS A 149 4.37 10.15 6.75
N ASN A 150 3.30 9.73 6.09
CA ASN A 150 2.85 10.36 4.85
C ASN A 150 1.54 11.16 5.00
N THR A 151 0.90 11.23 6.20
CA THR A 151 -0.40 11.90 6.40
C THR A 151 -0.45 12.74 7.65
N ASP A 152 -1.31 13.77 7.63
CA ASP A 152 -1.64 14.58 8.81
C ASP A 152 -2.84 14.06 9.61
N LEU A 153 -3.25 12.80 9.35
CA LEU A 153 -4.32 12.15 10.09
C LEU A 153 -4.00 12.13 11.60
N SER A 154 -5.02 12.31 12.42
CA SER A 154 -4.92 12.16 13.88
C SER A 154 -4.54 10.72 14.26
N ILE A 155 -4.01 10.53 15.45
CA ILE A 155 -3.66 9.20 15.95
C ILE A 155 -4.90 8.29 16.05
N LEU A 156 -6.06 8.87 16.35
CA LEU A 156 -7.33 8.14 16.36
C LEU A 156 -7.72 7.65 14.97
N GLU A 157 -7.64 8.52 13.96
CA GLU A 157 -7.93 8.13 12.57
C GLU A 157 -6.97 7.06 12.06
N ILE A 158 -5.68 7.18 12.37
CA ILE A 158 -4.70 6.16 12.00
C ILE A 158 -5.01 4.83 12.68
N GLY A 159 -5.38 4.86 13.97
CA GLY A 159 -5.84 3.68 14.68
C GLY A 159 -7.02 3.01 13.97
N ASN A 160 -8.06 3.77 13.64
CA ASN A 160 -9.24 3.28 12.94
C ASN A 160 -8.88 2.65 11.59
N TYR A 161 -8.08 3.33 10.77
CA TYR A 161 -7.65 2.80 9.47
C TYR A 161 -6.76 1.58 9.58
N SER A 162 -6.05 1.42 10.69
CA SER A 162 -5.21 0.26 10.97
C SER A 162 -5.94 -0.87 11.71
N GLY A 163 -7.27 -0.76 11.87
CA GLY A 163 -8.10 -1.79 12.52
C GLY A 163 -8.04 -1.77 14.05
N TYR A 164 -7.73 -0.62 14.64
CA TYR A 164 -7.73 -0.36 16.07
C TYR A 164 -8.68 0.81 16.38
N PRO A 165 -9.92 0.56 16.76
CA PRO A 165 -10.94 1.60 16.93
C PRO A 165 -10.67 2.52 18.13
N GLU A 166 -9.87 2.08 19.11
CA GLU A 166 -9.53 2.87 20.30
C GLU A 166 -8.10 3.39 20.21
N ALA A 167 -7.93 4.72 20.26
CA ALA A 167 -6.63 5.38 20.16
C ALA A 167 -5.64 4.99 21.27
N SER A 168 -6.15 4.71 22.49
CA SER A 168 -5.35 4.26 23.62
C SER A 168 -4.77 2.87 23.37
N TRP A 169 -5.60 1.95 22.90
CA TRP A 169 -5.17 0.59 22.55
C TRP A 169 -4.20 0.58 21.38
N PHE A 170 -4.52 1.33 20.33
CA PHE A 170 -3.60 1.52 19.21
C PHE A 170 -2.23 2.03 19.67
N SER A 171 -2.22 3.11 20.47
CA SER A 171 -0.97 3.73 20.92
C SER A 171 -0.12 2.77 21.77
N SER A 172 -0.75 2.00 22.65
CA SER A 172 -0.08 0.99 23.46
C SER A 172 0.51 -0.15 22.60
N ARG A 173 -0.26 -0.67 21.65
CA ARG A 173 0.20 -1.73 20.75
C ARG A 173 1.31 -1.24 19.81
N PHE A 174 1.17 -0.04 19.27
CA PHE A 174 2.18 0.58 18.43
C PHE A 174 3.50 0.78 19.18
N LYS A 175 3.43 1.30 20.41
CA LYS A 175 4.62 1.48 21.27
C LYS A 175 5.29 0.14 21.61
N GLN A 176 4.50 -0.89 21.90
CA GLN A 176 5.02 -2.25 22.16
C GLN A 176 5.75 -2.82 20.94
N TRP A 177 5.22 -2.56 19.73
CA TRP A 177 5.77 -3.08 18.49
C TRP A 177 6.97 -2.27 17.98
N SER A 178 6.90 -0.92 17.99
CA SER A 178 7.91 -0.03 17.40
C SER A 178 8.94 0.51 18.40
N GLY A 179 8.70 0.35 19.69
CA GLY A 179 9.48 0.97 20.76
C GLY A 179 9.13 2.43 21.06
N ASN A 180 8.39 3.12 20.20
CA ASN A 180 8.05 4.53 20.33
C ASN A 180 6.52 4.75 20.28
N SER A 181 6.03 5.82 20.92
CA SER A 181 4.63 6.21 20.72
C SER A 181 4.39 6.63 19.27
N PRO A 182 3.15 6.50 18.74
CA PRO A 182 2.83 6.94 17.38
C PRO A 182 3.22 8.38 17.09
N LYS A 183 3.02 9.29 18.06
CA LYS A 183 3.41 10.69 17.94
C LYS A 183 4.93 10.84 17.84
N ALA A 184 5.70 10.24 18.76
CA ALA A 184 7.16 10.30 18.74
C ALA A 184 7.73 9.69 17.44
N TYR A 185 7.15 8.59 16.96
CA TYR A 185 7.53 7.99 15.69
C TYR A 185 7.31 8.97 14.53
N ARG A 186 6.14 9.60 14.44
CA ARG A 186 5.83 10.62 13.41
C ARG A 186 6.85 11.74 13.42
N ASP A 187 7.13 12.31 14.60
CA ASP A 187 8.05 13.44 14.74
C ASP A 187 9.46 13.04 14.29
N THR A 188 9.94 11.86 14.69
CA THR A 188 11.27 11.35 14.31
C THR A 188 11.41 11.08 12.82
N VAL A 189 10.40 10.47 12.19
CA VAL A 189 10.47 10.11 10.78
C VAL A 189 10.37 11.34 9.89
N ARG A 190 9.54 12.31 10.27
CA ARG A 190 9.40 13.57 9.51
C ARG A 190 10.61 14.47 9.66
N ALA A 191 11.21 14.56 10.84
CA ALA A 191 12.46 15.32 11.03
C ALA A 191 13.59 14.82 10.13
N LYS A 192 13.67 13.51 9.86
CA LYS A 192 14.67 12.92 8.94
C LYS A 192 14.40 13.14 7.45
N LEU A 193 13.18 13.54 7.08
CA LEU A 193 12.83 13.80 5.67
C LEU A 193 13.15 15.23 5.24
N PHE A 194 13.44 16.13 6.20
CA PHE A 194 13.73 17.54 5.95
C PHE A 194 15.18 17.93 6.27
N HIS A 195 16.06 16.96 6.45
CA HIS A 195 17.50 17.10 6.51
C HIS A 195 18.13 16.26 5.40
#